data_36a63b4d50b6297b33d2124072ee882d
#
_entry.id   36a63b4d50b6297b33d2124072ee882d
#
_cell.length_a   1.000
_cell.length_b   1.000
_cell.length_c   1.000
_cell.angle_alpha   90.00
_cell.angle_beta   90.00
_cell.angle_gamma   90.00
#
_symmetry.space_group_name_H-M   'P 1'
#
loop_
_entity.id
_entity.type
_entity.pdbx_description
1 polymer ?
#
loop_
_entity_poly.entity_id
_entity_poly.type
_entity_poly.pdbx_seq_one_letter_code
_entity_poly.pdbx_strand_id
1 'polypeptide(L)'
;RTWLLKYPEHAITGLLSAALGKAGEAQDNARAALRMLTENGHQPLLQEIARRYNQPEVTDAVNALLALDPLDNHPTKIPTLPAFYQPSIWTRPVLKANAQSLPDSALLRLGEMLRFPQEEALYPGLLQVKAACTADSLAEFTWDLFTAWLAAGAPSKESWAFTALGVLGNDDTARKLTPLIRAWPGESQHKRATVGLDILAAIGSDIALMQLNGIAQKLKFKALQERAKEKIADIAESRKLTVAELEDRLAPDLGLDDNGSLLLDFGPRQFTVSFD
;
A
#
# COMPACT_ATOMS: atom_id res chain seq x y z
N ARG A 1 -4.00 10.33 11.47
CA ARG A 1 -2.67 9.69 11.57
C ARG A 1 -1.56 10.72 11.67
N THR A 2 -1.47 11.67 10.77
CA THR A 2 -0.44 12.73 10.77
C THR A 2 -0.39 13.49 12.09
N TRP A 3 -1.56 13.85 12.65
CA TRP A 3 -1.64 14.52 13.96
C TRP A 3 -1.14 13.64 15.11
N LEU A 4 -1.50 12.35 15.12
CA LEU A 4 -1.08 11.40 16.14
C LEU A 4 0.45 11.22 16.16
N LEU A 5 1.07 11.11 14.98
CA LEU A 5 2.52 10.99 14.84
C LEU A 5 3.26 12.30 15.14
N LYS A 6 2.62 13.45 14.90
CA LYS A 6 3.20 14.76 15.22
C LYS A 6 3.17 15.07 16.72
N TYR A 7 2.15 14.57 17.43
CA TYR A 7 1.94 14.83 18.86
C TYR A 7 1.73 13.53 19.65
N PRO A 8 2.71 12.61 19.65
CA PRO A 8 2.53 11.26 20.19
C PRO A 8 2.20 11.22 21.67
N GLU A 9 2.77 12.13 22.48
CA GLU A 9 2.49 12.19 23.91
C GLU A 9 1.03 12.54 24.21
N HIS A 10 0.48 13.54 23.54
CA HIS A 10 -0.94 13.92 23.68
C HIS A 10 -1.86 12.82 23.15
N ALA A 11 -1.49 12.21 22.05
CA ALA A 11 -2.24 11.12 21.46
C ALA A 11 -2.32 9.91 22.39
N ILE A 12 -1.19 9.45 22.94
CA ILE A 12 -1.13 8.33 23.88
C ILE A 12 -1.94 8.64 25.13
N THR A 13 -1.75 9.82 25.72
CA THR A 13 -2.48 10.23 26.94
C THR A 13 -3.99 10.21 26.71
N GLY A 14 -4.46 10.73 25.57
CA GLY A 14 -5.88 10.76 25.24
C GLY A 14 -6.49 9.40 24.88
N LEU A 15 -5.71 8.51 24.27
CA LEU A 15 -6.18 7.20 23.82
C LEU A 15 -6.16 6.13 24.91
N LEU A 16 -5.29 6.29 25.93
CA LEU A 16 -5.01 5.23 26.90
C LEU A 16 -6.26 4.78 27.68
N SER A 17 -7.10 5.72 28.10
CA SER A 17 -8.32 5.40 28.85
C SER A 17 -9.34 4.62 27.99
N ALA A 18 -9.47 4.96 26.72
CA ALA A 18 -10.32 4.23 25.79
C ALA A 18 -9.75 2.85 25.46
N ALA A 19 -8.44 2.74 25.23
CA ALA A 19 -7.76 1.48 24.90
C ALA A 19 -7.84 0.45 26.04
N LEU A 20 -7.86 0.89 27.27
CA LEU A 20 -7.98 0.07 28.48
C LEU A 20 -9.43 -0.03 29.00
N GLY A 21 -10.37 0.65 28.34
CA GLY A 21 -11.78 0.74 28.73
C GLY A 21 -12.60 -0.52 28.35
N LYS A 22 -13.91 -0.32 28.22
CA LYS A 22 -14.85 -1.39 27.89
C LYS A 22 -14.66 -1.81 26.43
N ALA A 23 -14.84 -3.13 26.17
CA ALA A 23 -14.84 -3.68 24.81
C ALA A 23 -15.89 -3.00 23.91
N GLY A 24 -15.47 -2.67 22.68
CA GLY A 24 -16.28 -2.01 21.67
C GLY A 24 -15.44 -1.18 20.72
N GLU A 25 -16.08 -0.58 19.73
CA GLU A 25 -15.43 0.16 18.64
C GLU A 25 -14.44 1.24 19.12
N ALA A 26 -14.78 1.96 20.20
CA ALA A 26 -13.88 2.98 20.77
C ALA A 26 -12.59 2.38 21.34
N GLN A 27 -12.67 1.19 21.96
CA GLN A 27 -11.50 0.47 22.44
C GLN A 27 -10.65 -0.04 21.27
N ASP A 28 -11.29 -0.63 20.26
CA ASP A 28 -10.60 -1.20 19.10
C ASP A 28 -9.85 -0.10 18.33
N ASN A 29 -10.49 1.02 18.08
CA ASN A 29 -9.88 2.18 17.41
C ASN A 29 -8.72 2.76 18.23
N ALA A 30 -8.88 2.89 19.56
CA ALA A 30 -7.81 3.40 20.42
C ALA A 30 -6.60 2.43 20.45
N ARG A 31 -6.85 1.13 20.51
CA ARG A 31 -5.79 0.10 20.46
C ARG A 31 -5.07 0.10 19.13
N ALA A 32 -5.79 0.23 18.02
CA ALA A 32 -5.21 0.33 16.68
C ALA A 32 -4.31 1.57 16.56
N ALA A 33 -4.77 2.73 17.05
CA ALA A 33 -3.99 3.96 17.06
C ALA A 33 -2.73 3.87 17.94
N LEU A 34 -2.83 3.27 19.15
CA LEU A 34 -1.67 3.03 20.01
C LEU A 34 -0.67 2.06 19.36
N ARG A 35 -1.14 1.02 18.69
CA ARG A 35 -0.28 0.09 17.95
C ARG A 35 0.46 0.81 16.84
N MET A 36 -0.24 1.60 16.02
CA MET A 36 0.38 2.42 14.99
C MET A 36 1.49 3.32 15.56
N LEU A 37 1.29 3.93 16.73
CA LEU A 37 2.30 4.72 17.40
C LEU A 37 3.49 3.86 17.85
N THR A 38 3.27 2.67 18.40
CA THR A 38 4.36 1.76 18.82
C THR A 38 5.18 1.27 17.62
N GLU A 39 4.55 0.94 16.51
CA GLU A 39 5.20 0.56 15.24
C GLU A 39 6.07 1.70 14.66
N ASN A 40 5.71 2.95 14.96
CA ASN A 40 6.50 4.14 14.59
C ASN A 40 7.50 4.57 15.69
N GLY A 41 7.88 3.67 16.60
CA GLY A 41 8.95 3.87 17.56
C GLY A 41 8.55 4.52 18.88
N HIS A 42 7.25 4.76 19.13
CA HIS A 42 6.76 5.42 20.35
C HIS A 42 6.41 4.44 21.50
N GLN A 43 6.83 3.17 21.41
CA GLN A 43 6.62 2.19 22.49
C GLN A 43 7.22 2.63 23.84
N PRO A 44 8.46 3.16 23.91
CA PRO A 44 9.01 3.62 25.18
C PRO A 44 8.19 4.76 25.81
N LEU A 45 7.65 5.65 24.98
CA LEU A 45 6.80 6.74 25.42
C LEU A 45 5.46 6.25 25.98
N LEU A 46 4.85 5.25 25.35
CA LEU A 46 3.62 4.60 25.85
C LEU A 46 3.86 3.99 27.24
N GLN A 47 4.96 3.29 27.44
CA GLN A 47 5.32 2.70 28.72
C GLN A 47 5.64 3.76 29.78
N GLU A 48 6.27 4.86 29.39
CA GLU A 48 6.55 5.98 30.30
C GLU A 48 5.24 6.65 30.75
N ILE A 49 4.33 6.94 29.83
CA ILE A 49 3.02 7.55 30.16
C ILE A 49 2.23 6.62 31.07
N ALA A 50 2.21 5.30 30.81
CA ALA A 50 1.55 4.32 31.66
C ALA A 50 2.08 4.38 33.12
N ARG A 51 3.39 4.51 33.31
CA ARG A 51 4.02 4.65 34.65
C ARG A 51 3.64 5.97 35.34
N ARG A 52 3.42 7.06 34.60
CA ARG A 52 3.01 8.36 35.15
C ARG A 52 1.64 8.32 35.84
N TYR A 53 0.78 7.36 35.50
CA TYR A 53 -0.49 7.15 36.21
C TYR A 53 -0.30 6.63 37.63
N ASN A 54 0.88 6.11 37.95
CA ASN A 54 1.22 5.55 39.26
C ASN A 54 0.20 4.49 39.77
N GLN A 55 -0.33 3.70 38.82
CA GLN A 55 -1.27 2.62 39.06
C GLN A 55 -0.71 1.36 38.40
N PRO A 56 -0.35 0.30 39.17
CA PRO A 56 0.20 -0.94 38.63
C PRO A 56 -0.70 -1.57 37.56
N GLU A 57 -2.02 -1.50 37.75
CA GLU A 57 -3.02 -2.08 36.84
C GLU A 57 -2.93 -1.45 35.44
N VAL A 58 -2.66 -0.16 35.34
CA VAL A 58 -2.48 0.55 34.05
C VAL A 58 -1.21 0.07 33.37
N THR A 59 -0.13 -0.04 34.13
CA THR A 59 1.16 -0.52 33.62
C THR A 59 1.07 -1.97 33.13
N ASP A 60 0.43 -2.84 33.91
CA ASP A 60 0.23 -4.24 33.56
C ASP A 60 -0.68 -4.38 32.34
N ALA A 61 -1.75 -3.61 32.23
CA ALA A 61 -2.64 -3.61 31.09
C ALA A 61 -1.95 -3.12 29.80
N VAL A 62 -1.08 -2.10 29.90
CA VAL A 62 -0.27 -1.65 28.75
C VAL A 62 0.76 -2.72 28.35
N ASN A 63 1.42 -3.35 29.31
CA ASN A 63 2.34 -4.44 29.00
C ASN A 63 1.64 -5.62 28.37
N ALA A 64 0.43 -5.97 28.84
CA ALA A 64 -0.40 -7.00 28.22
C ALA A 64 -0.81 -6.61 26.78
N LEU A 65 -1.16 -5.35 26.55
CA LEU A 65 -1.47 -4.83 25.20
C LEU A 65 -0.26 -4.93 24.25
N LEU A 66 0.93 -4.62 24.75
CA LEU A 66 2.18 -4.70 23.97
C LEU A 66 2.64 -6.15 23.73
N ALA A 67 2.23 -7.08 24.59
CA ALA A 67 2.54 -8.51 24.45
C ALA A 67 1.59 -9.25 23.49
N LEU A 68 0.49 -8.61 23.05
CA LEU A 68 -0.42 -9.22 22.08
C LEU A 68 0.31 -9.47 20.75
N ASP A 69 0.16 -10.66 20.19
CA ASP A 69 0.65 -10.96 18.86
C ASP A 69 -0.08 -10.04 17.85
N PRO A 70 0.63 -9.23 17.06
CA PRO A 70 0.00 -8.42 16.03
C PRO A 70 -0.83 -9.24 15.03
N LEU A 71 -0.53 -10.53 14.86
CA LEU A 71 -1.29 -11.43 13.99
C LEU A 71 -2.69 -11.77 14.55
N ASP A 72 -2.89 -11.68 15.87
CA ASP A 72 -4.21 -11.89 16.47
C ASP A 72 -5.18 -10.74 16.21
N ASN A 73 -4.68 -9.61 15.67
CA ASN A 73 -5.52 -8.47 15.30
C ASN A 73 -6.19 -8.68 13.93
N HIS A 74 -7.09 -9.62 13.87
CA HIS A 74 -7.90 -9.91 12.69
C HIS A 74 -9.40 -9.89 13.03
N PRO A 75 -10.31 -9.74 12.04
CA PRO A 75 -11.74 -9.78 12.28
C PRO A 75 -12.15 -11.09 12.95
N THR A 76 -12.99 -11.01 13.98
CA THR A 76 -13.54 -12.20 14.68
C THR A 76 -14.27 -13.14 13.73
N LYS A 77 -14.97 -12.55 12.74
CA LYS A 77 -15.62 -13.29 11.66
C LYS A 77 -14.86 -13.07 10.36
N ILE A 78 -14.15 -14.10 9.93
CA ILE A 78 -13.46 -14.09 8.63
C ILE A 78 -14.49 -14.14 7.50
N PRO A 79 -14.51 -13.14 6.59
CA PRO A 79 -15.45 -13.11 5.50
C PRO A 79 -15.22 -14.26 4.50
N THR A 80 -16.30 -14.87 4.02
CA THR A 80 -16.23 -15.92 2.99
C THR A 80 -15.73 -15.33 1.66
N LEU A 81 -14.73 -15.95 1.04
CA LEU A 81 -14.21 -15.52 -0.25
C LEU A 81 -15.26 -15.64 -1.36
N PRO A 82 -15.32 -14.69 -2.30
CA PRO A 82 -16.31 -14.70 -3.39
C PRO A 82 -16.02 -15.80 -4.41
N ALA A 83 -17.03 -16.20 -5.16
CA ALA A 83 -16.95 -17.30 -6.14
C ALA A 83 -15.89 -17.08 -7.24
N PHE A 84 -15.56 -15.83 -7.58
CA PHE A 84 -14.51 -15.54 -8.56
C PHE A 84 -13.09 -15.76 -8.00
N TYR A 85 -12.92 -15.90 -6.67
CA TYR A 85 -11.63 -16.18 -6.08
C TYR A 85 -11.26 -17.65 -6.26
N GLN A 86 -10.55 -17.94 -7.35
CA GLN A 86 -10.15 -19.29 -7.75
C GLN A 86 -8.62 -19.39 -7.91
N PRO A 87 -7.86 -19.27 -6.80
CA PRO A 87 -6.41 -19.12 -6.85
C PRO A 87 -5.66 -20.36 -7.34
N SER A 88 -6.31 -21.50 -7.46
CA SER A 88 -5.70 -22.74 -7.98
C SER A 88 -5.28 -22.65 -9.47
N ILE A 89 -5.89 -21.74 -10.23
CA ILE A 89 -5.60 -21.54 -11.67
C ILE A 89 -4.78 -20.28 -11.93
N TRP A 90 -4.39 -19.53 -10.88
CA TRP A 90 -3.63 -18.30 -10.99
C TRP A 90 -2.12 -18.53 -10.81
N THR A 91 -1.34 -17.53 -11.17
CA THR A 91 0.08 -17.46 -10.83
C THR A 91 0.26 -17.55 -9.33
N ARG A 92 1.10 -18.48 -8.87
CA ARG A 92 1.31 -18.69 -7.44
C ARG A 92 2.43 -17.84 -6.91
N PRO A 93 2.26 -17.16 -5.76
CA PRO A 93 3.37 -16.53 -5.06
C PRO A 93 4.46 -17.56 -4.73
N VAL A 94 5.71 -17.13 -4.92
CA VAL A 94 6.91 -17.96 -4.78
C VAL A 94 7.75 -17.48 -3.60
N LEU A 95 8.14 -18.39 -2.72
CA LEU A 95 8.98 -18.10 -1.57
C LEU A 95 10.40 -17.76 -2.01
N LYS A 96 10.96 -16.65 -1.50
CA LYS A 96 12.36 -16.23 -1.75
C LYS A 96 13.37 -17.25 -1.24
N ALA A 97 13.06 -17.91 -0.13
CA ALA A 97 14.00 -18.79 0.56
C ALA A 97 14.35 -20.07 -0.20
N ASN A 98 13.40 -20.63 -0.96
CA ASN A 98 13.55 -21.94 -1.58
C ASN A 98 12.91 -22.08 -2.95
N ALA A 99 12.40 -20.97 -3.52
CA ALA A 99 11.70 -20.93 -4.81
C ALA A 99 10.45 -21.84 -4.90
N GLN A 100 9.87 -22.25 -3.78
CA GLN A 100 8.64 -23.04 -3.75
C GLN A 100 7.42 -22.14 -3.86
N SER A 101 6.42 -22.61 -4.61
CA SER A 101 5.12 -21.95 -4.72
C SER A 101 4.28 -22.18 -3.46
N LEU A 102 3.48 -21.18 -3.07
CA LEU A 102 2.55 -21.31 -1.97
C LEU A 102 1.49 -22.40 -2.26
N PRO A 103 1.14 -23.24 -1.28
CA PRO A 103 0.07 -24.24 -1.42
C PRO A 103 -1.32 -23.61 -1.43
N ASP A 104 -2.33 -24.31 -1.93
CA ASP A 104 -3.72 -23.82 -2.01
C ASP A 104 -4.26 -23.29 -0.69
N SER A 105 -3.94 -23.97 0.43
CA SER A 105 -4.34 -23.53 1.76
C SER A 105 -3.78 -22.15 2.13
N ALA A 106 -2.54 -21.86 1.75
CA ALA A 106 -1.94 -20.54 1.97
C ALA A 106 -2.56 -19.47 1.05
N LEU A 107 -2.91 -19.83 -0.18
CA LEU A 107 -3.59 -18.91 -1.11
C LEU A 107 -4.98 -18.51 -0.60
N LEU A 108 -5.72 -19.44 0.01
CA LEU A 108 -7.00 -19.12 0.65
C LEU A 108 -6.82 -18.14 1.80
N ARG A 109 -5.83 -18.37 2.68
CA ARG A 109 -5.51 -17.44 3.78
C ARG A 109 -5.05 -16.08 3.28
N LEU A 110 -4.28 -16.03 2.19
CA LEU A 110 -3.88 -14.77 1.56
C LEU A 110 -5.10 -13.96 1.08
N GLY A 111 -6.07 -14.62 0.44
CA GLY A 111 -7.32 -13.97 0.03
C GLY A 111 -8.14 -13.44 1.22
N GLU A 112 -8.24 -14.20 2.31
CA GLU A 112 -8.89 -13.76 3.55
C GLU A 112 -8.21 -12.52 4.14
N MET A 113 -6.87 -12.52 4.23
CA MET A 113 -6.08 -11.39 4.75
C MET A 113 -6.20 -10.14 3.87
N LEU A 114 -6.22 -10.29 2.54
CA LEU A 114 -6.43 -9.17 1.60
C LEU A 114 -7.82 -8.54 1.75
N ARG A 115 -8.79 -9.31 2.23
CA ARG A 115 -10.17 -8.86 2.46
C ARG A 115 -10.37 -8.16 3.81
N PHE A 116 -9.41 -8.25 4.72
CA PHE A 116 -9.51 -7.53 5.99
C PHE A 116 -9.54 -6.02 5.75
N PRO A 117 -10.25 -5.24 6.58
CA PRO A 117 -10.19 -3.79 6.52
C PRO A 117 -8.73 -3.30 6.64
N GLN A 118 -8.29 -2.46 5.72
CA GLN A 118 -6.92 -1.92 5.67
C GLN A 118 -6.91 -0.41 5.96
N GLU A 119 -7.86 0.09 6.76
CA GLU A 119 -8.13 1.52 6.90
C GLU A 119 -6.99 2.29 7.58
N GLU A 120 -6.33 1.71 8.57
CA GLU A 120 -5.28 2.39 9.35
C GLU A 120 -3.88 1.86 9.09
N ALA A 121 -3.72 0.55 9.01
CA ALA A 121 -2.45 -0.12 8.73
C ALA A 121 -2.70 -1.43 8.00
N LEU A 122 -1.70 -1.86 7.22
CA LEU A 122 -1.74 -3.15 6.57
C LEU A 122 -1.67 -4.26 7.62
N TYR A 123 -2.53 -5.28 7.50
CA TYR A 123 -2.50 -6.42 8.40
C TYR A 123 -1.09 -7.08 8.41
N PRO A 124 -0.48 -7.32 9.60
CA PRO A 124 0.90 -7.79 9.70
C PRO A 124 1.18 -9.09 8.96
N GLY A 125 0.19 -9.97 8.84
CA GLY A 125 0.31 -11.19 8.05
C GLY A 125 0.58 -10.92 6.56
N LEU A 126 0.02 -9.85 5.98
CA LEU A 126 0.34 -9.43 4.61
C LEU A 126 1.77 -8.91 4.48
N LEU A 127 2.28 -8.21 5.51
CA LEU A 127 3.68 -7.78 5.54
C LEU A 127 4.63 -8.98 5.56
N GLN A 128 4.30 -10.03 6.33
CA GLN A 128 5.07 -11.27 6.36
C GLN A 128 5.07 -11.98 4.99
N VAL A 129 3.91 -12.08 4.34
CA VAL A 129 3.81 -12.64 2.98
C VAL A 129 4.66 -11.84 1.99
N LYS A 130 4.57 -10.49 2.04
CA LYS A 130 5.35 -9.59 1.20
C LYS A 130 6.86 -9.72 1.42
N ALA A 131 7.27 -9.95 2.66
CA ALA A 131 8.68 -10.21 3.01
C ALA A 131 9.16 -11.59 2.53
N ALA A 132 8.32 -12.61 2.65
CA ALA A 132 8.68 -14.00 2.36
C ALA A 132 8.63 -14.37 0.87
N CYS A 133 7.74 -13.76 0.07
CA CYS A 133 7.56 -14.08 -1.34
C CYS A 133 8.27 -13.08 -2.26
N THR A 134 8.52 -13.51 -3.51
CA THR A 134 9.08 -12.62 -4.54
C THR A 134 8.04 -11.59 -4.98
N ALA A 135 8.49 -10.36 -5.22
CA ALA A 135 7.60 -9.26 -5.59
C ALA A 135 6.85 -9.54 -6.90
N ASP A 136 7.52 -10.12 -7.88
CA ASP A 136 6.92 -10.40 -9.19
C ASP A 136 5.81 -11.45 -9.11
N SER A 137 6.03 -12.53 -8.34
CA SER A 137 5.00 -13.56 -8.18
C SER A 137 3.78 -13.07 -7.41
N LEU A 138 3.97 -12.17 -6.43
CA LEU A 138 2.87 -11.51 -5.71
C LEU A 138 2.10 -10.55 -6.62
N ALA A 139 2.81 -9.80 -7.46
CA ALA A 139 2.21 -8.88 -8.41
C ALA A 139 1.37 -9.62 -9.47
N GLU A 140 1.88 -10.71 -10.03
CA GLU A 140 1.12 -11.53 -10.98
C GLU A 140 -0.10 -12.18 -10.32
N PHE A 141 0.04 -12.73 -9.11
CA PHE A 141 -1.10 -13.26 -8.35
C PHE A 141 -2.21 -12.22 -8.15
N THR A 142 -1.85 -11.00 -7.74
CA THR A 142 -2.85 -9.94 -7.56
C THR A 142 -3.40 -9.41 -8.87
N TRP A 143 -2.64 -9.50 -9.96
CA TRP A 143 -3.14 -9.17 -11.29
C TRP A 143 -4.18 -10.20 -11.76
N ASP A 144 -3.97 -11.48 -11.52
CA ASP A 144 -4.94 -12.53 -11.80
C ASP A 144 -6.22 -12.33 -10.97
N LEU A 145 -6.09 -12.03 -9.68
CA LEU A 145 -7.21 -11.68 -8.80
C LEU A 145 -8.01 -10.47 -9.33
N PHE A 146 -7.32 -9.40 -9.70
CA PHE A 146 -7.95 -8.21 -10.28
C PHE A 146 -8.69 -8.53 -11.58
N THR A 147 -8.08 -9.32 -12.45
CA THR A 147 -8.68 -9.74 -13.73
C THR A 147 -9.93 -10.59 -13.49
N ALA A 148 -9.89 -11.50 -12.53
CA ALA A 148 -11.06 -12.31 -12.14
C ALA A 148 -12.19 -11.46 -11.58
N TRP A 149 -11.86 -10.43 -10.76
CA TRP A 149 -12.82 -9.47 -10.25
C TRP A 149 -13.47 -8.64 -11.38
N LEU A 150 -12.68 -8.19 -12.37
CA LEU A 150 -13.20 -7.49 -13.55
C LEU A 150 -14.14 -8.38 -14.35
N ALA A 151 -13.76 -9.65 -14.61
CA ALA A 151 -14.56 -10.62 -15.32
C ALA A 151 -15.88 -10.95 -14.61
N ALA A 152 -15.90 -10.87 -13.27
CA ALA A 152 -17.11 -11.02 -12.45
C ALA A 152 -18.01 -9.77 -12.43
N GLY A 153 -17.74 -8.77 -13.29
CA GLY A 153 -18.50 -7.52 -13.35
C GLY A 153 -18.06 -6.45 -12.34
N ALA A 154 -16.89 -6.59 -11.77
CA ALA A 154 -16.29 -5.66 -10.83
C ALA A 154 -17.22 -5.30 -9.65
N PRO A 155 -17.72 -6.26 -8.86
CA PRO A 155 -18.66 -6.00 -7.79
C PRO A 155 -18.06 -5.08 -6.73
N SER A 156 -18.73 -3.97 -6.43
CA SER A 156 -18.23 -2.91 -5.54
C SER A 156 -17.97 -3.39 -4.11
N LYS A 157 -18.72 -4.38 -3.62
CA LYS A 157 -18.50 -4.99 -2.29
C LYS A 157 -17.20 -5.76 -2.19
N GLU A 158 -16.64 -6.17 -3.32
CA GLU A 158 -15.40 -6.93 -3.42
C GLU A 158 -14.26 -6.08 -4.01
N SER A 159 -14.32 -4.76 -3.84
CA SER A 159 -13.29 -3.83 -4.34
C SER A 159 -11.90 -4.06 -3.74
N TRP A 160 -11.81 -4.81 -2.64
CA TRP A 160 -10.54 -5.25 -2.06
C TRP A 160 -9.66 -6.00 -3.07
N ALA A 161 -10.26 -6.76 -4.00
CA ALA A 161 -9.54 -7.46 -5.06
C ALA A 161 -8.80 -6.48 -6.00
N PHE A 162 -9.35 -5.28 -6.19
CA PHE A 162 -8.68 -4.23 -6.95
C PHE A 162 -7.62 -3.50 -6.10
N THR A 163 -7.94 -3.13 -4.86
CA THR A 163 -6.98 -2.43 -3.99
C THR A 163 -5.79 -3.31 -3.57
N ALA A 164 -5.92 -4.65 -3.65
CA ALA A 164 -4.81 -5.59 -3.48
C ALA A 164 -3.60 -5.29 -4.39
N LEU A 165 -3.83 -4.72 -5.59
CA LEU A 165 -2.76 -4.27 -6.48
C LEU A 165 -1.88 -3.19 -5.85
N GLY A 166 -2.43 -2.33 -4.99
CA GLY A 166 -1.64 -1.34 -4.25
C GLY A 166 -0.82 -1.94 -3.12
N VAL A 167 -1.25 -3.09 -2.59
CA VAL A 167 -0.58 -3.78 -1.48
C VAL A 167 0.57 -4.65 -1.96
N LEU A 168 0.35 -5.44 -3.02
CA LEU A 168 1.28 -6.47 -3.48
C LEU A 168 1.78 -6.25 -4.92
N GLY A 169 1.31 -5.23 -5.60
CA GLY A 169 1.76 -4.89 -6.95
C GLY A 169 3.18 -4.32 -7.00
N ASN A 170 3.72 -4.26 -8.20
CA ASN A 170 5.05 -3.77 -8.52
C ASN A 170 5.02 -2.82 -9.74
N ASP A 171 6.18 -2.55 -10.32
CA ASP A 171 6.33 -1.69 -11.52
C ASP A 171 5.53 -2.18 -12.71
N ASP A 172 5.47 -3.50 -12.94
CA ASP A 172 4.70 -4.08 -14.04
C ASP A 172 3.20 -3.91 -13.80
N THR A 173 2.75 -4.05 -12.55
CA THR A 173 1.37 -3.72 -12.17
C THR A 173 1.06 -2.26 -12.52
N ALA A 174 1.94 -1.33 -12.20
CA ALA A 174 1.76 0.09 -12.51
C ALA A 174 1.68 0.34 -14.02
N ARG A 175 2.56 -0.30 -14.82
CA ARG A 175 2.54 -0.21 -16.28
C ARG A 175 1.26 -0.78 -16.89
N LYS A 176 0.81 -1.95 -16.44
CA LYS A 176 -0.41 -2.62 -16.92
C LYS A 176 -1.68 -1.85 -16.53
N LEU A 177 -1.71 -1.24 -15.34
CA LEU A 177 -2.87 -0.54 -14.79
C LEU A 177 -3.08 0.85 -15.41
N THR A 178 -2.00 1.56 -15.73
CA THR A 178 -2.07 2.95 -16.22
C THR A 178 -2.94 3.13 -17.47
N PRO A 179 -2.86 2.29 -18.53
CA PRO A 179 -3.75 2.39 -19.68
C PRO A 179 -5.22 2.25 -19.31
N LEU A 180 -5.55 1.36 -18.35
CA LEU A 180 -6.91 1.16 -17.89
C LEU A 180 -7.44 2.40 -17.14
N ILE A 181 -6.62 3.00 -16.27
CA ILE A 181 -6.96 4.25 -15.58
C ILE A 181 -7.30 5.37 -16.58
N ARG A 182 -6.57 5.44 -17.68
CA ARG A 182 -6.79 6.44 -18.74
C ARG A 182 -8.05 6.17 -19.57
N ALA A 183 -8.43 4.92 -19.76
CA ALA A 183 -9.59 4.50 -20.55
C ALA A 183 -10.91 4.62 -19.76
N TRP A 184 -10.93 4.24 -18.49
CA TRP A 184 -12.12 4.15 -17.65
C TRP A 184 -13.01 5.40 -17.59
N PRO A 185 -12.50 6.64 -17.56
CA PRO A 185 -13.38 7.83 -17.59
C PRO A 185 -14.22 7.90 -18.86
N GLY A 186 -13.68 7.49 -20.00
CA GLY A 186 -14.42 7.38 -21.27
C GLY A 186 -15.50 6.29 -21.26
N GLU A 187 -15.36 5.30 -20.37
CA GLU A 187 -16.30 4.19 -20.16
C GLU A 187 -17.26 4.47 -18.99
N SER A 188 -17.35 5.70 -18.51
CA SER A 188 -18.16 6.10 -17.34
C SER A 188 -17.73 5.43 -16.02
N GLN A 189 -16.51 4.91 -15.94
CA GLN A 189 -15.94 4.24 -14.75
C GLN A 189 -15.04 5.17 -13.92
N HIS A 190 -15.49 6.40 -13.67
CA HIS A 190 -14.70 7.44 -12.98
C HIS A 190 -14.20 7.00 -11.59
N LYS A 191 -15.07 6.34 -10.79
CA LYS A 191 -14.68 5.85 -9.46
C LYS A 191 -13.55 4.82 -9.54
N ARG A 192 -13.60 3.94 -10.53
CA ARG A 192 -12.53 2.93 -10.74
C ARG A 192 -11.22 3.61 -11.12
N ALA A 193 -11.27 4.61 -12.00
CA ALA A 193 -10.09 5.40 -12.34
C ALA A 193 -9.47 6.09 -11.12
N THR A 194 -10.30 6.68 -10.22
CA THR A 194 -9.83 7.29 -8.98
C THR A 194 -9.12 6.29 -8.07
N VAL A 195 -9.72 5.12 -7.85
CA VAL A 195 -9.07 4.03 -7.07
C VAL A 195 -7.76 3.59 -7.74
N GLY A 196 -7.70 3.57 -9.06
CA GLY A 196 -6.46 3.29 -9.79
C GLY A 196 -5.33 4.27 -9.48
N LEU A 197 -5.63 5.57 -9.31
CA LEU A 197 -4.64 6.55 -8.86
C LEU A 197 -4.16 6.26 -7.43
N ASP A 198 -5.08 5.89 -6.53
CA ASP A 198 -4.73 5.51 -5.16
C ASP A 198 -3.81 4.27 -5.14
N ILE A 199 -4.04 3.31 -6.04
CA ILE A 199 -3.19 2.12 -6.21
C ILE A 199 -1.80 2.50 -6.71
N LEU A 200 -1.66 3.35 -7.72
CA LEU A 200 -0.34 3.82 -8.18
C LEU A 200 0.42 4.53 -7.06
N ALA A 201 -0.27 5.37 -6.29
CA ALA A 201 0.31 6.04 -5.12
C ALA A 201 0.75 5.03 -4.04
N ALA A 202 -0.04 3.97 -3.80
CA ALA A 202 0.26 2.93 -2.82
C ALA A 202 1.43 2.02 -3.23
N ILE A 203 1.57 1.68 -4.52
CA ILE A 203 2.75 0.99 -5.04
C ILE A 203 3.99 1.84 -4.76
N GLY A 204 3.93 3.15 -5.03
CA GLY A 204 4.89 4.15 -4.58
C GLY A 204 6.31 4.01 -5.16
N SER A 205 6.53 3.10 -6.11
CA SER A 205 7.80 3.00 -6.83
C SER A 205 7.98 4.18 -7.78
N ASP A 206 9.20 4.46 -8.19
CA ASP A 206 9.48 5.56 -9.11
C ASP A 206 8.70 5.40 -10.43
N ILE A 207 8.59 4.17 -10.95
CA ILE A 207 7.78 3.88 -12.15
C ILE A 207 6.29 4.18 -11.89
N ALA A 208 5.73 3.75 -10.77
CA ALA A 208 4.33 4.02 -10.45
C ALA A 208 4.06 5.53 -10.30
N LEU A 209 4.99 6.25 -9.67
CA LEU A 209 4.90 7.72 -9.51
C LEU A 209 5.09 8.46 -10.85
N MET A 210 5.98 8.00 -11.72
CA MET A 210 6.10 8.51 -13.10
C MET A 210 4.78 8.34 -13.86
N GLN A 211 4.13 7.18 -13.75
CA GLN A 211 2.83 6.93 -14.38
C GLN A 211 1.75 7.87 -13.81
N LEU A 212 1.72 8.06 -12.49
CA LEU A 212 0.81 8.96 -11.80
C LEU A 212 1.03 10.40 -12.25
N ASN A 213 2.27 10.87 -12.32
CA ASN A 213 2.62 12.20 -12.79
C ASN A 213 2.26 12.39 -14.27
N GLY A 214 2.49 11.39 -15.11
CA GLY A 214 2.05 11.43 -16.52
C GLY A 214 0.53 11.55 -16.68
N ILE A 215 -0.27 11.03 -15.74
CA ILE A 215 -1.72 11.23 -15.68
C ILE A 215 -2.03 12.67 -15.23
N ALA A 216 -1.36 13.16 -14.20
CA ALA A 216 -1.53 14.52 -13.68
C ALA A 216 -1.26 15.61 -14.74
N GLN A 217 -0.31 15.35 -15.64
CA GLN A 217 0.07 16.33 -16.67
C GLN A 217 -0.75 16.22 -17.97
N LYS A 218 -1.11 15.00 -18.40
CA LYS A 218 -1.56 14.76 -19.79
C LYS A 218 -3.00 14.27 -19.93
N LEU A 219 -3.71 13.94 -18.83
CA LEU A 219 -5.05 13.40 -18.93
C LEU A 219 -6.07 14.49 -19.31
N LYS A 220 -6.99 14.16 -20.24
CA LYS A 220 -8.03 15.12 -20.69
C LYS A 220 -9.16 15.31 -19.67
N PHE A 221 -9.35 14.38 -18.73
CA PHE A 221 -10.41 14.41 -17.73
C PHE A 221 -9.95 15.21 -16.49
N LYS A 222 -10.34 16.50 -16.44
CA LYS A 222 -9.85 17.47 -15.44
C LYS A 222 -9.97 16.99 -13.99
N ALA A 223 -11.12 16.44 -13.59
CA ALA A 223 -11.31 15.98 -12.22
C ALA A 223 -10.30 14.89 -11.80
N LEU A 224 -10.01 13.95 -12.71
CA LEU A 224 -9.03 12.90 -12.45
C LEU A 224 -7.59 13.44 -12.52
N GLN A 225 -7.34 14.38 -13.41
CA GLN A 225 -6.07 15.08 -13.51
C GLN A 225 -5.75 15.84 -12.21
N GLU A 226 -6.69 16.61 -11.67
CA GLU A 226 -6.51 17.35 -10.41
C GLU A 226 -6.32 16.36 -9.24
N ARG A 227 -7.07 15.25 -9.21
CA ARG A 227 -6.87 14.23 -8.19
C ARG A 227 -5.48 13.60 -8.25
N ALA A 228 -4.92 13.38 -9.45
CA ALA A 228 -3.55 12.89 -9.60
C ALA A 228 -2.52 13.92 -9.10
N LYS A 229 -2.73 15.21 -9.36
CA LYS A 229 -1.87 16.30 -8.84
C LYS A 229 -1.90 16.39 -7.32
N GLU A 230 -3.09 16.29 -6.71
CA GLU A 230 -3.21 16.23 -5.26
C GLU A 230 -2.39 15.07 -4.67
N LYS A 231 -2.51 13.87 -5.26
CA LYS A 231 -1.73 12.70 -4.82
C LYS A 231 -0.22 12.91 -4.95
N ILE A 232 0.25 13.53 -6.04
CA ILE A 232 1.67 13.86 -6.20
C ILE A 232 2.12 14.85 -5.13
N ALA A 233 1.30 15.88 -4.82
CA ALA A 233 1.61 16.83 -3.76
C ALA A 233 1.67 16.16 -2.37
N ASP A 234 0.71 15.30 -2.03
CA ASP A 234 0.69 14.53 -0.78
C ASP A 234 1.95 13.65 -0.64
N ILE A 235 2.37 13.00 -1.74
CA ILE A 235 3.56 12.15 -1.76
C ILE A 235 4.83 12.99 -1.59
N ALA A 236 4.93 14.14 -2.28
CA ALA A 236 6.06 15.06 -2.13
C ALA A 236 6.17 15.53 -0.68
N GLU A 237 5.07 16.00 -0.08
CA GLU A 237 5.05 16.41 1.34
C GLU A 237 5.47 15.28 2.27
N SER A 238 4.95 14.06 2.07
CA SER A 238 5.30 12.89 2.89
C SER A 238 6.79 12.54 2.82
N ARG A 239 7.43 12.81 1.68
CA ARG A 239 8.87 12.61 1.45
C ARG A 239 9.72 13.84 1.81
N LYS A 240 9.10 14.91 2.34
CA LYS A 240 9.74 16.20 2.66
C LYS A 240 10.39 16.84 1.43
N LEU A 241 9.73 16.74 0.29
CA LEU A 241 10.14 17.32 -0.99
C LEU A 241 9.09 18.34 -1.45
N THR A 242 9.51 19.26 -2.29
CA THR A 242 8.60 20.00 -3.14
C THR A 242 8.12 19.13 -4.30
N VAL A 243 7.01 19.50 -4.94
CA VAL A 243 6.52 18.78 -6.13
C VAL A 243 7.58 18.79 -7.24
N ALA A 244 8.26 19.93 -7.46
CA ALA A 244 9.32 20.05 -8.47
C ALA A 244 10.50 19.10 -8.19
N GLU A 245 10.96 19.02 -6.93
CA GLU A 245 12.03 18.07 -6.54
C GLU A 245 11.61 16.61 -6.71
N LEU A 246 10.33 16.30 -6.49
CA LEU A 246 9.82 14.95 -6.74
C LEU A 246 9.78 14.67 -8.25
N GLU A 247 9.31 15.62 -9.07
CA GLU A 247 9.25 15.50 -10.53
C GLU A 247 10.65 15.33 -11.13
N ASP A 248 11.64 16.08 -10.65
CA ASP A 248 13.04 15.94 -11.08
C ASP A 248 13.61 14.55 -10.78
N ARG A 249 13.28 13.99 -9.60
CA ARG A 249 13.71 12.62 -9.24
C ARG A 249 12.99 11.55 -10.07
N LEU A 250 11.80 11.82 -10.55
CA LEU A 250 11.02 10.95 -11.41
C LEU A 250 11.33 11.14 -12.89
N ALA A 251 12.11 12.16 -13.25
CA ALA A 251 12.58 12.33 -14.62
C ALA A 251 13.34 11.06 -15.04
N PRO A 252 13.00 10.44 -16.18
CA PRO A 252 13.69 9.25 -16.62
C PRO A 252 15.17 9.59 -16.79
N ASP A 253 16.02 8.82 -16.12
CA ASP A 253 17.43 8.74 -16.50
C ASP A 253 17.45 8.15 -17.91
N LEU A 254 17.67 9.00 -18.89
CA LEU A 254 17.69 8.61 -20.30
C LEU A 254 18.92 7.75 -20.66
N GLY A 255 19.63 7.25 -19.63
CA GLY A 255 20.88 6.52 -19.81
C GLY A 255 22.03 7.43 -20.25
N LEU A 256 21.90 8.72 -19.95
CA LEU A 256 22.96 9.70 -20.21
C LEU A 256 24.09 9.55 -19.20
N ASP A 257 25.31 9.72 -19.66
CA ASP A 257 26.49 9.81 -18.80
C ASP A 257 26.53 11.16 -18.04
N ASP A 258 27.54 11.32 -17.17
CA ASP A 258 27.72 12.57 -16.38
C ASP A 258 27.91 13.83 -17.24
N ASN A 259 28.14 13.69 -18.54
CA ASN A 259 28.27 14.78 -19.50
C ASN A 259 26.96 15.03 -20.29
N GLY A 260 25.87 14.33 -19.92
CA GLY A 260 24.59 14.44 -20.63
C GLY A 260 24.62 13.78 -22.02
N SER A 261 25.47 12.77 -22.22
CA SER A 261 25.62 12.05 -23.47
C SER A 261 25.19 10.59 -23.36
N LEU A 262 24.55 10.05 -24.42
CA LEU A 262 24.19 8.65 -24.56
C LEU A 262 24.89 8.07 -25.78
N LEU A 263 25.69 7.01 -25.57
CA LEU A 263 26.26 6.24 -26.67
C LEU A 263 25.29 5.12 -27.09
N LEU A 264 24.77 5.21 -28.30
CA LEU A 264 23.96 4.17 -28.93
C LEU A 264 24.91 3.32 -29.80
N ASP A 265 25.13 2.08 -29.38
CA ASP A 265 25.97 1.11 -30.10
C ASP A 265 25.14 0.13 -30.93
N PHE A 266 25.26 0.21 -32.25
CA PHE A 266 24.63 -0.68 -33.22
C PHE A 266 25.65 -1.62 -33.90
N GLY A 267 26.72 -1.96 -33.19
CA GLY A 267 27.81 -2.80 -33.71
C GLY A 267 28.73 -2.03 -34.66
N PRO A 268 28.50 -2.07 -35.97
CA PRO A 268 29.39 -1.39 -36.93
C PRO A 268 29.23 0.14 -36.96
N ARG A 269 28.23 0.69 -36.23
CA ARG A 269 27.97 2.13 -36.15
C ARG A 269 27.63 2.51 -34.71
N GLN A 270 28.26 3.56 -34.22
CA GLN A 270 27.97 4.16 -32.93
C GLN A 270 27.49 5.59 -33.12
N PHE A 271 26.52 6.00 -32.35
CA PHE A 271 25.98 7.35 -32.34
C PHE A 271 26.03 7.90 -30.92
N THR A 272 26.53 9.11 -30.77
CA THR A 272 26.46 9.85 -29.52
C THR A 272 25.28 10.84 -29.61
N VAL A 273 24.34 10.75 -28.68
CA VAL A 273 23.25 11.71 -28.51
C VAL A 273 23.61 12.58 -27.32
N SER A 274 23.57 13.91 -27.49
CA SER A 274 23.82 14.89 -26.43
C SER A 274 22.81 16.04 -26.55
N PHE A 275 22.59 16.75 -25.45
CA PHE A 275 21.83 18.00 -25.46
C PHE A 275 22.80 19.15 -25.80
N ASP A 276 22.39 20.02 -26.73
CA ASP A 276 23.07 21.28 -27.02
C ASP A 276 22.74 22.37 -26.01
#